data_653709850eac94d01af9778ac8fd685c
#
_entry.id   653709850eac94d01af9778ac8fd685c
#
_cell.length_a   1.000
_cell.length_b   1.000
_cell.length_c   1.000
_cell.angle_alpha   90.00
_cell.angle_beta   90.00
_cell.angle_gamma   90.00
#
_symmetry.space_group_name_H-M   'P 1'
#
loop_
_entity.id
_entity.type
_entity.pdbx_description
1 polymer ?
#
loop_
_entity_poly.entity_id
_entity_poly.type
_entity_poly.pdbx_seq_one_letter_code
_entity_poly.pdbx_strand_id
1 'polypeptide(L)'
;MATNKFFKTILFTLTIAISLFGFCIENSNAYPVFAQQGYANPRAANGKLACANCHLNQKSIEIEAPQAVLPNSVFEVEIKVPYDTSRKQIGANGKAADLNVGGILILPKGFKLAAKSQIPKEVKEKNKGVFISPYSTEYDNILIVGPIAGKTHQELIFPVVSPDPAKNSDVKYLTYPVYAGGNRGRGQVYPTGEKSNMNAFGAVQAGQISEISISEKGESNITVVNSEGTTTSQIVPAGLILTVKKGDFVKVDQALNIDPNVGGFGQEETEIVLQNPLRIVGYLAFCLCVLLTQILLILKKKQFEKVQAAELNF
;
A
#
# COMPACT_ATOMS: atom_id res chain seq x y z
N MET A 1 23.03 -41.38 -43.63
CA MET A 1 23.54 -40.03 -43.27
C MET A 1 22.43 -39.01 -42.87
N ALA A 2 21.17 -39.22 -43.26
CA ALA A 2 20.04 -38.33 -42.92
C ALA A 2 19.50 -38.42 -41.47
N THR A 3 19.53 -39.60 -40.87
CA THR A 3 19.00 -39.87 -39.52
C THR A 3 19.77 -39.13 -38.40
N ASN A 4 21.06 -38.88 -38.63
CA ASN A 4 21.93 -38.22 -37.62
C ASN A 4 21.71 -36.67 -37.55
N LYS A 5 21.26 -36.05 -38.67
CA LYS A 5 20.91 -34.63 -38.67
C LYS A 5 19.58 -34.37 -38.00
N PHE A 6 18.58 -35.21 -38.23
CA PHE A 6 17.26 -35.12 -37.65
C PHE A 6 17.29 -35.27 -36.11
N PHE A 7 18.08 -36.25 -35.60
CA PHE A 7 18.26 -36.46 -34.18
C PHE A 7 18.98 -35.28 -33.46
N LYS A 8 19.98 -34.69 -34.13
CA LYS A 8 20.65 -33.48 -33.60
C LYS A 8 19.77 -32.26 -33.57
N THR A 9 18.85 -32.10 -34.55
CA THR A 9 17.90 -30.99 -34.58
C THR A 9 16.86 -31.13 -33.47
N ILE A 10 16.32 -32.33 -33.23
CA ILE A 10 15.39 -32.61 -32.15
C ILE A 10 16.05 -32.38 -30.78
N LEU A 11 17.27 -32.83 -30.58
CA LEU A 11 18.02 -32.65 -29.35
C LEU A 11 18.29 -31.16 -29.08
N PHE A 12 18.61 -30.40 -30.12
CA PHE A 12 18.86 -28.95 -30.03
C PHE A 12 17.59 -28.15 -29.75
N THR A 13 16.44 -28.50 -30.34
CA THR A 13 15.13 -27.87 -30.04
C THR A 13 14.64 -28.24 -28.65
N LEU A 14 14.89 -29.46 -28.20
CA LEU A 14 14.54 -29.90 -26.84
C LEU A 14 15.38 -29.17 -25.76
N THR A 15 16.70 -28.95 -26.01
CA THR A 15 17.55 -28.17 -25.11
C THR A 15 17.17 -26.70 -25.07
N ILE A 16 16.76 -26.08 -26.17
CA ILE A 16 16.24 -24.71 -26.19
C ILE A 16 14.91 -24.63 -25.44
N ALA A 17 13.99 -25.58 -25.61
CA ALA A 17 12.75 -25.63 -24.89
C ALA A 17 12.97 -25.78 -23.37
N ILE A 18 13.88 -26.65 -22.94
CA ILE A 18 14.22 -26.84 -21.52
C ILE A 18 14.90 -25.58 -20.94
N SER A 19 15.76 -24.90 -21.70
CA SER A 19 16.38 -23.65 -21.24
C SER A 19 15.38 -22.48 -21.13
N LEU A 20 14.35 -22.43 -21.98
CA LEU A 20 13.28 -21.44 -21.89
C LEU A 20 12.31 -21.70 -20.72
N PHE A 21 12.09 -22.96 -20.34
CA PHE A 21 11.29 -23.32 -19.16
C PHE A 21 12.08 -23.20 -17.84
N GLY A 22 13.39 -23.19 -17.84
CA GLY A 22 14.24 -23.11 -16.64
C GLY A 22 14.41 -21.71 -16.07
N PHE A 23 13.92 -20.65 -16.71
CA PHE A 23 14.10 -19.26 -16.26
C PHE A 23 12.88 -18.62 -15.56
N CYS A 24 11.82 -19.37 -15.31
CA CYS A 24 10.71 -18.89 -14.52
C CYS A 24 10.86 -19.29 -13.04
N ILE A 25 11.94 -18.86 -12.39
CA ILE A 25 11.95 -18.75 -10.93
C ILE A 25 11.42 -17.35 -10.62
N GLU A 26 10.12 -17.23 -10.57
CA GLU A 26 9.50 -16.02 -10.07
C GLU A 26 9.80 -15.93 -8.57
N ASN A 27 10.65 -14.96 -8.21
CA ASN A 27 10.73 -14.50 -6.83
C ASN A 27 9.33 -14.01 -6.46
N SER A 28 8.60 -14.76 -5.63
CA SER A 28 7.27 -14.40 -5.16
C SER A 28 7.36 -13.22 -4.17
N ASN A 29 7.53 -12.04 -4.70
CA ASN A 29 7.32 -10.81 -3.96
C ASN A 29 5.80 -10.54 -3.93
N ALA A 30 5.31 -9.98 -2.84
CA ALA A 30 3.91 -9.56 -2.76
C ALA A 30 3.67 -8.36 -3.68
N TYR A 31 3.41 -8.62 -4.95
CA TYR A 31 3.11 -7.59 -5.94
C TYR A 31 1.65 -7.14 -5.83
N PRO A 32 1.32 -5.84 -6.04
CA PRO A 32 -0.07 -5.37 -6.14
C PRO A 32 -0.90 -6.15 -7.16
N VAL A 33 -0.25 -6.73 -8.17
CA VAL A 33 -0.90 -7.57 -9.19
C VAL A 33 -1.66 -8.77 -8.59
N PHE A 34 -1.23 -9.30 -7.45
CA PHE A 34 -1.98 -10.38 -6.78
C PHE A 34 -3.31 -9.90 -6.23
N ALA A 35 -3.38 -8.65 -5.72
CA ALA A 35 -4.65 -8.06 -5.33
C ALA A 35 -5.54 -7.81 -6.57
N GLN A 36 -4.98 -7.33 -7.68
CA GLN A 36 -5.70 -7.11 -8.93
C GLN A 36 -6.29 -8.41 -9.50
N GLN A 37 -5.56 -9.53 -9.40
CA GLN A 37 -6.01 -10.84 -9.88
C GLN A 37 -7.07 -11.49 -8.97
N GLY A 38 -6.93 -11.32 -7.66
CA GLY A 38 -7.78 -11.97 -6.67
C GLY A 38 -9.05 -11.18 -6.31
N TYR A 39 -9.07 -9.88 -6.53
CA TYR A 39 -10.15 -9.00 -6.08
C TYR A 39 -10.55 -8.00 -7.16
N ALA A 40 -11.75 -8.13 -7.72
CA ALA A 40 -12.28 -7.16 -8.69
C ALA A 40 -12.40 -5.76 -8.05
N ASN A 41 -12.89 -5.70 -6.79
CA ASN A 41 -12.89 -4.47 -5.99
C ASN A 41 -11.92 -4.61 -4.81
N PRO A 42 -10.88 -3.76 -4.70
CA PRO A 42 -9.90 -3.88 -3.62
C PRO A 42 -10.42 -3.42 -2.25
N ARG A 43 -11.59 -2.80 -2.15
CA ARG A 43 -12.19 -2.36 -0.88
C ARG A 43 -13.49 -3.13 -0.62
N ALA A 44 -13.50 -3.90 0.46
CA ALA A 44 -14.68 -4.62 0.91
C ALA A 44 -15.76 -3.67 1.47
N ALA A 45 -17.00 -4.13 1.58
CA ALA A 45 -18.12 -3.34 2.08
C ALA A 45 -17.91 -2.85 3.53
N ASN A 46 -17.15 -3.58 4.34
CA ASN A 46 -16.77 -3.17 5.70
C ASN A 46 -15.57 -2.21 5.75
N GLY A 47 -15.08 -1.73 4.60
CA GLY A 47 -13.96 -0.81 4.50
C GLY A 47 -12.57 -1.44 4.47
N LYS A 48 -12.44 -2.75 4.70
CA LYS A 48 -11.16 -3.46 4.67
C LYS A 48 -10.58 -3.49 3.27
N LEU A 49 -9.30 -3.15 3.13
CA LEU A 49 -8.58 -3.24 1.86
C LEU A 49 -8.03 -4.66 1.64
N ALA A 50 -8.04 -5.12 0.40
CA ALA A 50 -7.65 -6.47 -0.01
C ALA A 50 -6.21 -6.84 0.43
N CYS A 51 -5.30 -5.87 0.48
CA CYS A 51 -3.92 -6.07 0.94
C CYS A 51 -3.84 -6.65 2.36
N ALA A 52 -4.80 -6.31 3.23
CA ALA A 52 -4.88 -6.83 4.59
C ALA A 52 -5.21 -8.33 4.68
N ASN A 53 -5.56 -8.99 3.56
CA ASN A 53 -5.80 -10.42 3.52
C ASN A 53 -4.50 -11.23 3.44
N CYS A 54 -3.42 -10.60 2.95
CA CYS A 54 -2.09 -11.21 2.87
C CYS A 54 -1.11 -10.63 3.87
N HIS A 55 -1.19 -9.32 4.15
CA HIS A 55 -0.38 -8.63 5.15
C HIS A 55 -1.16 -8.54 6.47
N LEU A 56 -1.04 -9.57 7.31
CA LEU A 56 -1.90 -9.77 8.48
C LEU A 56 -1.54 -8.89 9.68
N ASN A 57 -0.30 -8.40 9.76
CA ASN A 57 0.14 -7.55 10.86
C ASN A 57 -0.28 -6.10 10.60
N GLN A 58 -0.97 -5.50 11.57
CA GLN A 58 -1.41 -4.11 11.49
C GLN A 58 -0.27 -3.16 11.83
N LYS A 59 -0.05 -2.14 10.98
CA LYS A 59 0.92 -1.06 11.16
C LYS A 59 0.30 0.26 10.72
N SER A 60 0.69 1.36 11.37
CA SER A 60 0.22 2.69 11.00
C SER A 60 0.78 3.13 9.64
N ILE A 61 -0.01 3.92 8.95
CA ILE A 61 0.38 4.77 7.83
C ILE A 61 -0.16 6.17 8.11
N GLU A 62 0.28 7.14 7.33
CA GLU A 62 -0.26 8.50 7.33
C GLU A 62 -0.63 8.86 5.91
N ILE A 63 -1.72 9.62 5.75
CA ILE A 63 -2.15 10.16 4.46
C ILE A 63 -2.16 11.68 4.54
N GLU A 64 -1.48 12.32 3.59
CA GLU A 64 -1.51 13.76 3.40
C GLU A 64 -2.16 14.09 2.06
N ALA A 65 -3.21 14.90 2.10
CA ALA A 65 -3.93 15.38 0.93
C ALA A 65 -4.37 16.83 1.14
N PRO A 66 -4.50 17.63 0.08
CA PRO A 66 -5.03 18.98 0.20
C PRO A 66 -6.49 18.92 0.68
N GLN A 67 -6.86 19.80 1.61
CA GLN A 67 -8.24 19.87 2.12
C GLN A 67 -9.25 20.21 1.03
N ALA A 68 -8.82 20.99 0.02
CA ALA A 68 -9.67 21.41 -1.08
C ALA A 68 -8.89 21.53 -2.37
N VAL A 69 -9.55 21.20 -3.49
CA VAL A 69 -8.98 21.27 -4.84
C VAL A 69 -9.96 21.94 -5.79
N LEU A 70 -9.43 22.64 -6.79
CA LEU A 70 -10.23 23.22 -7.88
C LEU A 70 -10.47 22.18 -8.98
N PRO A 71 -11.53 22.33 -9.79
CA PRO A 71 -11.75 21.49 -10.97
C PRO A 71 -10.57 21.52 -11.92
N ASN A 72 -10.30 20.38 -12.56
CA ASN A 72 -9.26 20.22 -13.56
C ASN A 72 -7.86 20.67 -13.11
N SER A 73 -7.57 20.53 -11.82
CA SER A 73 -6.28 20.84 -11.21
C SER A 73 -5.50 19.57 -10.86
N VAL A 74 -4.16 19.65 -10.94
CA VAL A 74 -3.27 18.59 -10.50
C VAL A 74 -2.83 18.87 -9.07
N PHE A 75 -2.89 17.88 -8.23
CA PHE A 75 -2.45 17.93 -6.83
C PHE A 75 -1.79 16.60 -6.43
N GLU A 76 -1.14 16.60 -5.29
CA GLU A 76 -0.45 15.44 -4.74
C GLU A 76 -1.24 14.86 -3.58
N VAL A 77 -1.29 13.53 -3.51
CA VAL A 77 -1.68 12.79 -2.32
C VAL A 77 -0.47 11.96 -1.92
N GLU A 78 -0.03 12.08 -0.68
CA GLU A 78 1.11 11.37 -0.14
C GLU A 78 0.67 10.32 0.86
N ILE A 79 1.20 9.10 0.74
CA ILE A 79 1.03 8.03 1.72
C ILE A 79 2.38 7.78 2.36
N LYS A 80 2.51 8.03 3.66
CA LYS A 80 3.69 7.72 4.44
C LYS A 80 3.60 6.32 5.03
N VAL A 81 4.63 5.52 4.80
CA VAL A 81 4.73 4.13 5.24
C VAL A 81 5.94 3.99 6.16
N PRO A 82 5.86 4.51 7.42
CA PRO A 82 7.00 4.56 8.32
C PRO A 82 7.40 3.16 8.80
N TYR A 83 8.71 2.89 8.81
CA TYR A 83 9.29 1.72 9.44
C TYR A 83 10.78 1.91 9.72
N ASP A 84 11.33 1.10 10.62
CA ASP A 84 12.76 1.08 10.92
C ASP A 84 13.55 0.42 9.78
N THR A 85 14.27 1.22 9.00
CA THR A 85 15.03 0.77 7.82
C THR A 85 16.24 -0.11 8.16
N SER A 86 16.64 -0.19 9.43
CA SER A 86 17.69 -1.10 9.88
C SER A 86 17.20 -2.56 9.94
N ARG A 87 15.90 -2.77 10.07
CA ARG A 87 15.30 -4.11 10.13
C ARG A 87 15.35 -4.80 8.79
N LYS A 88 15.61 -6.10 8.85
CA LYS A 88 15.59 -7.01 7.71
C LYS A 88 14.44 -7.99 7.85
N GLN A 89 13.84 -8.34 6.72
CA GLN A 89 12.88 -9.43 6.61
C GLN A 89 13.56 -10.70 6.10
N ILE A 90 12.88 -11.84 6.19
CA ILE A 90 13.29 -13.07 5.54
C ILE A 90 12.75 -13.09 4.11
N GLY A 91 13.64 -13.21 3.14
CA GLY A 91 13.28 -13.40 1.73
C GLY A 91 12.64 -14.78 1.49
N ALA A 92 12.06 -14.99 0.31
CA ALA A 92 11.49 -16.28 -0.08
C ALA A 92 12.55 -17.41 -0.09
N ASN A 93 13.81 -17.06 -0.29
CA ASN A 93 14.96 -17.96 -0.26
C ASN A 93 15.56 -18.17 1.14
N GLY A 94 14.90 -17.73 2.21
CA GLY A 94 15.37 -17.85 3.59
C GLY A 94 16.49 -16.89 3.99
N LYS A 95 16.94 -15.99 3.10
CA LYS A 95 18.02 -15.03 3.38
C LYS A 95 17.45 -13.69 3.85
N ALA A 96 18.24 -12.95 4.64
CA ALA A 96 17.87 -11.60 5.06
C ALA A 96 17.80 -10.66 3.85
N ALA A 97 16.75 -9.86 3.79
CA ALA A 97 16.49 -8.89 2.72
C ALA A 97 15.94 -7.58 3.28
N ASP A 98 16.11 -6.48 2.53
CA ASP A 98 15.46 -5.22 2.84
C ASP A 98 13.95 -5.32 2.62
N LEU A 99 13.19 -4.46 3.29
CA LEU A 99 11.76 -4.39 3.10
C LEU A 99 11.46 -3.57 1.84
N ASN A 100 10.54 -4.07 1.04
CA ASN A 100 9.88 -3.28 0.02
C ASN A 100 8.61 -2.66 0.61
N VAL A 101 8.19 -1.56 0.00
CA VAL A 101 6.91 -0.89 0.30
C VAL A 101 6.00 -0.91 -0.92
N GLY A 102 4.73 -0.80 -0.66
CA GLY A 102 3.71 -0.64 -1.69
C GLY A 102 2.51 0.10 -1.13
N GLY A 103 1.71 0.69 -2.01
CA GLY A 103 0.55 1.45 -1.60
C GLY A 103 -0.61 1.34 -2.58
N ILE A 104 -1.78 1.62 -2.04
CA ILE A 104 -3.02 1.77 -2.78
C ILE A 104 -3.70 3.07 -2.35
N LEU A 105 -4.14 3.85 -3.32
CA LEU A 105 -4.91 5.06 -3.12
C LEU A 105 -6.25 4.91 -3.83
N ILE A 106 -7.34 5.01 -3.09
CA ILE A 106 -8.70 4.94 -3.62
C ILE A 106 -9.29 6.33 -3.60
N LEU A 107 -9.43 6.89 -4.78
CA LEU A 107 -9.99 8.21 -5.03
C LEU A 107 -11.48 8.13 -5.33
N PRO A 108 -12.23 9.22 -5.18
CA PRO A 108 -13.60 9.31 -5.66
C PRO A 108 -13.68 9.13 -7.18
N LYS A 109 -14.82 8.68 -7.69
CA LYS A 109 -15.04 8.57 -9.13
C LYS A 109 -14.81 9.90 -9.85
N GLY A 110 -14.10 9.85 -10.98
CA GLY A 110 -13.72 11.00 -11.78
C GLY A 110 -12.34 11.58 -11.46
N PHE A 111 -11.81 11.35 -10.26
CA PHE A 111 -10.40 11.63 -9.96
C PHE A 111 -9.54 10.52 -10.54
N LYS A 112 -8.37 10.84 -11.05
CA LYS A 112 -7.47 9.85 -11.67
C LYS A 112 -6.02 10.31 -11.65
N LEU A 113 -5.12 9.38 -12.03
CA LEU A 113 -3.70 9.69 -12.18
C LEU A 113 -3.51 10.82 -13.20
N ALA A 114 -2.74 11.82 -12.84
CA ALA A 114 -2.41 12.92 -13.73
C ALA A 114 -1.58 12.45 -14.93
N ALA A 115 -1.85 12.99 -16.11
CA ALA A 115 -1.05 12.70 -17.29
C ALA A 115 0.39 13.17 -17.10
N LYS A 116 1.37 12.44 -17.63
CA LYS A 116 2.80 12.76 -17.48
C LYS A 116 3.17 14.20 -17.87
N SER A 117 2.44 14.79 -18.84
CA SER A 117 2.63 16.17 -19.26
C SER A 117 2.20 17.20 -18.22
N GLN A 118 1.24 16.85 -17.37
CA GLN A 118 0.63 17.75 -16.37
C GLN A 118 1.36 17.70 -15.01
N ILE A 119 2.18 16.67 -14.77
CA ILE A 119 2.86 16.48 -13.48
C ILE A 119 4.00 17.51 -13.36
N PRO A 120 4.10 18.26 -12.24
CA PRO A 120 5.21 19.18 -11.97
C PRO A 120 6.58 18.48 -12.01
N LYS A 121 7.63 19.22 -12.35
CA LYS A 121 9.00 18.65 -12.45
C LYS A 121 9.48 18.07 -11.12
N GLU A 122 9.19 18.75 -10.01
CA GLU A 122 9.56 18.31 -8.66
C GLU A 122 8.97 16.95 -8.30
N VAL A 123 7.67 16.75 -8.62
CA VAL A 123 6.98 15.47 -8.38
C VAL A 123 7.51 14.36 -9.29
N LYS A 124 7.88 14.70 -10.53
CA LYS A 124 8.53 13.73 -11.43
C LYS A 124 9.88 13.27 -10.90
N GLU A 125 10.65 14.17 -10.28
CA GLU A 125 11.95 13.82 -9.69
C GLU A 125 11.78 12.95 -8.45
N LYS A 126 10.85 13.30 -7.56
CA LYS A 126 10.52 12.48 -6.37
C LYS A 126 10.04 11.08 -6.75
N ASN A 127 9.29 10.95 -7.83
CA ASN A 127 8.76 9.67 -8.35
C ASN A 127 9.69 9.00 -9.37
N LYS A 128 10.96 9.39 -9.45
CA LYS A 128 11.90 8.77 -10.39
C LYS A 128 12.09 7.29 -10.09
N GLY A 129 11.78 6.44 -11.06
CA GLY A 129 11.83 4.97 -10.91
C GLY A 129 10.61 4.36 -10.24
N VAL A 130 9.62 5.16 -9.83
CA VAL A 130 8.36 4.69 -9.26
C VAL A 130 7.33 4.56 -10.38
N PHE A 131 6.69 3.39 -10.47
CA PHE A 131 5.62 3.14 -11.43
C PHE A 131 4.28 3.11 -10.69
N ILE A 132 3.43 4.09 -10.99
CA ILE A 132 2.06 4.16 -10.48
C ILE A 132 1.12 3.79 -11.62
N SER A 133 0.17 2.92 -11.35
CA SER A 133 -0.82 2.48 -12.34
C SER A 133 -2.23 2.47 -11.75
N PRO A 134 -3.27 2.56 -12.59
CA PRO A 134 -4.62 2.25 -12.18
C PRO A 134 -4.74 0.78 -11.74
N TYR A 135 -5.65 0.51 -10.80
CA TYR A 135 -5.94 -0.83 -10.32
C TYR A 135 -6.49 -1.73 -11.44
N SER A 136 -7.39 -1.19 -12.24
CA SER A 136 -7.92 -1.85 -13.43
C SER A 136 -8.44 -0.80 -14.43
N THR A 137 -8.86 -1.24 -15.60
CA THR A 137 -9.49 -0.37 -16.61
C THR A 137 -10.87 0.16 -16.16
N GLU A 138 -11.55 -0.58 -15.28
CA GLU A 138 -12.84 -0.20 -14.70
C GLU A 138 -12.65 0.79 -13.54
N TYR A 139 -11.56 0.67 -12.78
CA TYR A 139 -11.25 1.48 -11.60
C TYR A 139 -10.01 2.34 -11.85
N ASP A 140 -10.12 3.31 -12.78
CA ASP A 140 -9.06 4.27 -13.09
C ASP A 140 -8.82 5.30 -11.98
N ASN A 141 -9.77 5.40 -11.04
CA ASN A 141 -9.70 6.20 -9.83
C ASN A 141 -9.01 5.48 -8.65
N ILE A 142 -8.64 4.21 -8.78
CA ILE A 142 -7.89 3.47 -7.78
C ILE A 142 -6.46 3.31 -8.29
N LEU A 143 -5.50 3.85 -7.55
CA LEU A 143 -4.10 3.88 -7.95
C LEU A 143 -3.28 2.96 -7.05
N ILE A 144 -2.34 2.23 -7.66
CA ILE A 144 -1.44 1.32 -6.97
C ILE A 144 0.01 1.59 -7.32
N VAL A 145 0.89 1.31 -6.36
CA VAL A 145 2.34 1.42 -6.51
C VAL A 145 3.04 0.29 -5.74
N GLY A 146 4.15 -0.17 -6.26
CA GLY A 146 5.02 -1.15 -5.62
C GLY A 146 5.04 -2.52 -6.28
N PRO A 147 5.88 -3.44 -5.76
CA PRO A 147 6.82 -3.21 -4.65
C PRO A 147 7.99 -2.33 -5.09
N ILE A 148 8.38 -1.39 -4.26
CA ILE A 148 9.54 -0.53 -4.44
C ILE A 148 10.43 -0.57 -3.19
N ALA A 149 11.72 -0.22 -3.35
CA ALA A 149 12.67 -0.26 -2.25
C ALA A 149 12.28 0.69 -1.13
N GLY A 150 11.91 0.17 0.05
CA GLY A 150 11.40 0.97 1.15
C GLY A 150 12.43 1.87 1.80
N LYS A 151 13.73 1.56 1.70
CA LYS A 151 14.79 2.44 2.22
C LYS A 151 14.80 3.83 1.59
N THR A 152 14.38 3.92 0.33
CA THR A 152 14.41 5.16 -0.46
C THR A 152 13.01 5.73 -0.70
N HIS A 153 11.95 4.97 -0.41
CA HIS A 153 10.57 5.34 -0.75
C HIS A 153 9.62 5.01 0.41
N GLN A 154 9.81 5.65 1.57
CA GLN A 154 8.82 5.56 2.65
C GLN A 154 7.63 6.50 2.41
N GLU A 155 7.78 7.45 1.50
CA GLU A 155 6.76 8.40 1.04
C GLU A 155 6.35 8.03 -0.38
N LEU A 156 5.07 7.74 -0.57
CA LEU A 156 4.47 7.33 -1.84
C LEU A 156 3.63 8.50 -2.35
N ILE A 157 4.11 9.20 -3.37
CA ILE A 157 3.47 10.43 -3.87
C ILE A 157 2.65 10.12 -5.13
N PHE A 158 1.36 10.36 -5.05
CA PHE A 158 0.41 10.15 -6.13
C PHE A 158 0.01 11.49 -6.76
N PRO A 159 0.44 11.79 -7.98
CA PRO A 159 -0.04 12.96 -8.72
C PRO A 159 -1.44 12.69 -9.25
N VAL A 160 -2.42 13.41 -8.76
CA VAL A 160 -3.83 13.22 -9.05
C VAL A 160 -4.37 14.42 -9.81
N VAL A 161 -5.26 14.21 -10.79
CA VAL A 161 -6.03 15.25 -11.43
C VAL A 161 -7.49 15.19 -10.98
N SER A 162 -8.03 16.34 -10.56
CA SER A 162 -9.43 16.49 -10.18
C SER A 162 -10.34 16.56 -11.41
N PRO A 163 -11.56 16.02 -11.34
CA PRO A 163 -12.53 16.12 -12.41
C PRO A 163 -13.12 17.55 -12.52
N ASP A 164 -13.73 17.82 -13.67
CA ASP A 164 -14.46 19.07 -13.92
C ASP A 164 -15.97 18.78 -13.96
N PRO A 165 -16.74 19.19 -12.94
CA PRO A 165 -18.19 19.01 -12.93
C PRO A 165 -18.95 19.68 -14.08
N ALA A 166 -18.33 20.67 -14.74
CA ALA A 166 -18.92 21.28 -15.92
C ALA A 166 -18.88 20.37 -17.15
N LYS A 167 -17.92 19.41 -17.18
CA LYS A 167 -17.74 18.44 -18.27
C LYS A 167 -18.25 17.05 -17.91
N ASN A 168 -18.36 16.74 -16.62
CA ASN A 168 -18.82 15.45 -16.10
C ASN A 168 -19.97 15.65 -15.12
N SER A 169 -21.19 15.39 -15.59
CA SER A 169 -22.42 15.56 -14.80
C SER A 169 -22.54 14.63 -13.59
N ASP A 170 -21.78 13.53 -13.57
CA ASP A 170 -21.79 12.54 -12.47
C ASP A 170 -21.00 13.02 -11.27
N VAL A 171 -20.13 14.01 -11.46
CA VAL A 171 -19.34 14.63 -10.38
C VAL A 171 -19.99 15.93 -9.94
N LYS A 172 -20.05 16.15 -8.64
CA LYS A 172 -20.60 17.34 -8.01
C LYS A 172 -19.55 18.06 -7.17
N TYR A 173 -19.81 19.33 -6.83
CA TYR A 173 -19.00 20.09 -5.88
C TYR A 173 -19.36 19.66 -4.45
N LEU A 174 -18.69 18.62 -3.96
CA LEU A 174 -18.93 17.98 -2.67
C LEU A 174 -17.62 17.71 -1.94
N THR A 175 -17.72 17.30 -0.69
CA THR A 175 -16.65 16.65 0.05
C THR A 175 -16.65 15.17 -0.29
N TYR A 176 -15.49 14.63 -0.58
CA TYR A 176 -15.30 13.26 -1.03
C TYR A 176 -14.32 12.53 -0.14
N PRO A 177 -14.62 11.30 0.29
CA PRO A 177 -13.68 10.47 1.03
C PRO A 177 -12.57 9.94 0.12
N VAL A 178 -11.38 9.84 0.66
CA VAL A 178 -10.20 9.25 0.04
C VAL A 178 -9.65 8.18 0.99
N TYR A 179 -9.38 6.99 0.48
CA TYR A 179 -8.87 5.89 1.28
C TYR A 179 -7.47 5.53 0.82
N ALA A 180 -6.60 5.29 1.77
CA ALA A 180 -5.23 4.88 1.52
C ALA A 180 -4.90 3.58 2.23
N GLY A 181 -4.02 2.80 1.63
CA GLY A 181 -3.41 1.64 2.24
C GLY A 181 -1.93 1.58 1.90
N GLY A 182 -1.12 1.18 2.87
CA GLY A 182 0.32 1.04 2.66
C GLY A 182 0.85 -0.20 3.37
N ASN A 183 1.69 -0.95 2.67
CA ASN A 183 2.37 -2.11 3.23
C ASN A 183 3.88 -1.94 3.22
N ARG A 184 4.53 -2.58 4.17
CA ARG A 184 5.98 -2.77 4.22
C ARG A 184 6.28 -4.23 4.47
N GLY A 185 7.28 -4.74 3.75
CA GLY A 185 7.67 -6.14 3.84
C GLY A 185 6.73 -7.12 3.12
N ARG A 186 7.05 -8.39 3.24
CA ARG A 186 6.33 -9.49 2.60
C ARG A 186 5.07 -9.85 3.38
N GLY A 187 4.06 -10.37 2.66
CA GLY A 187 2.84 -10.91 3.26
C GLY A 187 3.06 -12.25 3.98
N GLN A 188 2.16 -12.58 4.88
CA GLN A 188 2.12 -13.81 5.65
C GLN A 188 1.40 -14.93 4.90
N VAL A 189 0.53 -14.57 3.96
CA VAL A 189 -0.27 -15.51 3.17
C VAL A 189 -0.03 -15.24 1.69
N TYR A 190 0.12 -16.30 0.90
CA TYR A 190 0.16 -16.24 -0.55
C TYR A 190 -1.27 -16.13 -1.13
N PRO A 191 -1.44 -15.72 -2.39
CA PRO A 191 -2.76 -15.70 -3.06
C PRO A 191 -3.46 -17.06 -3.08
N THR A 192 -2.69 -18.17 -3.02
CA THR A 192 -3.19 -19.55 -2.92
C THR A 192 -3.81 -19.88 -1.56
N GLY A 193 -3.63 -19.01 -0.54
CA GLY A 193 -4.03 -19.25 0.85
C GLY A 193 -2.95 -19.93 1.71
N GLU A 194 -1.83 -20.32 1.11
CA GLU A 194 -0.73 -20.95 1.83
C GLU A 194 0.05 -19.93 2.68
N LYS A 195 0.57 -20.38 3.83
CA LYS A 195 1.44 -19.58 4.69
C LYS A 195 2.80 -19.37 4.02
N SER A 196 3.27 -18.14 3.99
CA SER A 196 4.65 -17.83 3.61
C SER A 196 5.62 -18.14 4.77
N ASN A 197 6.94 -18.07 4.51
CA ASN A 197 7.94 -18.16 5.57
C ASN A 197 8.02 -16.91 6.48
N MET A 198 7.09 -15.96 6.34
CA MET A 198 6.93 -14.79 7.21
C MET A 198 5.91 -15.03 8.32
N ASN A 199 5.94 -16.25 8.91
CA ASN A 199 5.02 -16.66 9.97
C ASN A 199 5.76 -17.37 11.11
N ALA A 200 5.14 -17.36 12.29
CA ALA A 200 5.40 -18.35 13.32
C ALA A 200 4.67 -19.65 12.96
N PHE A 201 5.36 -20.77 13.01
CA PHE A 201 4.83 -22.11 12.78
C PHE A 201 4.58 -22.77 14.12
N GLY A 202 3.33 -23.15 14.39
CA GLY A 202 2.94 -23.88 15.59
C GLY A 202 3.13 -25.38 15.42
N ALA A 203 3.37 -26.09 16.52
CA ALA A 203 3.45 -27.54 16.54
C ALA A 203 2.08 -28.16 16.18
N VAL A 204 2.03 -29.07 15.22
CA VAL A 204 0.78 -29.73 14.80
C VAL A 204 0.32 -30.79 15.80
N GLN A 205 1.20 -31.25 16.67
CA GLN A 205 0.94 -32.27 17.67
C GLN A 205 1.65 -31.93 18.98
N ALA A 206 1.01 -32.23 20.11
CA ALA A 206 1.67 -32.20 21.42
C ALA A 206 2.55 -33.40 21.60
N GLY A 207 3.72 -33.21 22.21
CA GLY A 207 4.65 -34.29 22.50
C GLY A 207 6.08 -33.82 22.71
N GLN A 208 7.01 -34.78 22.77
CA GLN A 208 8.42 -34.51 22.89
C GLN A 208 9.08 -34.43 21.51
N ILE A 209 9.94 -33.44 21.30
CA ILE A 209 10.76 -33.34 20.10
C ILE A 209 11.84 -34.39 20.13
N SER A 210 11.71 -35.40 19.26
CA SER A 210 12.66 -36.53 19.16
C SER A 210 13.88 -36.17 18.31
N GLU A 211 13.65 -35.39 17.24
CA GLU A 211 14.69 -35.02 16.29
C GLU A 211 14.42 -33.67 15.63
N ILE A 212 15.50 -32.94 15.33
CA ILE A 212 15.50 -31.74 14.46
C ILE A 212 16.62 -31.96 13.45
N SER A 213 16.26 -32.07 12.16
CA SER A 213 17.22 -32.21 11.06
C SER A 213 17.08 -31.01 10.12
N ILE A 214 18.19 -30.57 9.54
CA ILE A 214 18.21 -29.46 8.60
C ILE A 214 18.43 -30.03 7.20
N SER A 215 17.54 -29.70 6.25
CA SER A 215 17.66 -30.11 4.85
C SER A 215 18.75 -29.32 4.12
N GLU A 216 19.21 -29.80 2.97
CA GLU A 216 20.15 -29.07 2.11
C GLU A 216 19.62 -27.67 1.67
N LYS A 217 18.30 -27.49 1.68
CA LYS A 217 17.64 -26.22 1.39
C LYS A 217 17.58 -25.27 2.60
N GLY A 218 18.08 -25.71 3.78
CA GLY A 218 18.04 -24.94 5.01
C GLY A 218 16.72 -25.00 5.77
N GLU A 219 15.79 -25.86 5.38
CA GLU A 219 14.53 -26.10 6.08
C GLU A 219 14.77 -26.98 7.29
N SER A 220 14.07 -26.72 8.40
CA SER A 220 14.17 -27.54 9.61
C SER A 220 13.02 -28.54 9.66
N ASN A 221 13.32 -29.83 9.62
CA ASN A 221 12.34 -30.89 9.84
C ASN A 221 12.34 -31.27 11.33
N ILE A 222 11.21 -31.01 11.99
CA ILE A 222 11.02 -31.24 13.42
C ILE A 222 10.09 -32.44 13.59
N THR A 223 10.61 -33.47 14.29
CA THR A 223 9.86 -34.69 14.57
C THR A 223 9.41 -34.70 16.02
N VAL A 224 8.10 -34.80 16.24
CA VAL A 224 7.44 -34.82 17.56
C VAL A 224 6.83 -36.20 17.79
N VAL A 225 7.08 -36.76 18.98
CA VAL A 225 6.49 -38.03 19.44
C VAL A 225 5.53 -37.74 20.57
N ASN A 226 4.26 -38.16 20.42
CA ASN A 226 3.26 -38.01 21.47
C ASN A 226 3.35 -39.09 22.55
N SER A 227 2.51 -39.02 23.57
CA SER A 227 2.43 -40.00 24.68
C SER A 227 2.04 -41.42 24.24
N GLU A 228 1.43 -41.55 23.05
CA GLU A 228 0.99 -42.82 22.47
C GLU A 228 2.06 -43.44 21.56
N GLY A 229 3.24 -42.78 21.42
CA GLY A 229 4.31 -43.23 20.53
C GLY A 229 4.12 -42.86 19.06
N THR A 230 3.04 -42.12 18.72
CA THR A 230 2.82 -41.63 17.34
C THR A 230 3.81 -40.53 17.00
N THR A 231 4.49 -40.69 15.88
CA THR A 231 5.49 -39.74 15.39
C THR A 231 4.93 -38.88 14.27
N THR A 232 5.06 -37.56 14.39
CA THR A 232 4.67 -36.58 13.36
C THR A 232 5.84 -35.70 13.01
N SER A 233 6.13 -35.56 11.72
CA SER A 233 7.19 -34.67 11.22
C SER A 233 6.57 -33.43 10.58
N GLN A 234 7.14 -32.26 10.88
CA GLN A 234 6.70 -30.96 10.41
C GLN A 234 7.89 -30.17 9.87
N ILE A 235 7.71 -29.54 8.71
CA ILE A 235 8.75 -28.73 8.10
C ILE A 235 8.55 -27.26 8.52
N VAL A 236 9.61 -26.65 9.04
CA VAL A 236 9.74 -25.22 9.29
C VAL A 236 10.61 -24.63 8.19
N PRO A 237 10.15 -23.62 7.44
CA PRO A 237 10.90 -23.07 6.30
C PRO A 237 12.27 -22.51 6.66
N ALA A 238 13.13 -22.43 5.65
CA ALA A 238 14.50 -21.92 5.78
C ALA A 238 14.54 -20.44 6.26
N GLY A 239 15.59 -20.13 7.03
CA GLY A 239 15.86 -18.78 7.53
C GLY A 239 15.15 -18.44 8.84
N LEU A 240 14.28 -19.31 9.35
CA LEU A 240 13.58 -19.10 10.61
C LEU A 240 14.45 -19.53 11.82
N ILE A 241 14.38 -18.76 12.90
CA ILE A 241 15.09 -19.03 14.14
C ILE A 241 14.19 -19.88 15.03
N LEU A 242 14.61 -21.13 15.28
CA LEU A 242 13.86 -22.04 16.14
C LEU A 242 13.92 -21.58 17.61
N THR A 243 12.80 -21.72 18.31
CA THR A 243 12.66 -21.49 19.76
C THR A 243 12.74 -22.76 20.56
N VAL A 244 12.76 -23.91 19.89
CA VAL A 244 12.70 -25.25 20.48
C VAL A 244 13.96 -26.05 20.17
N LYS A 245 14.25 -27.04 21.01
CA LYS A 245 15.42 -27.96 20.91
C LYS A 245 14.97 -29.40 20.99
N LYS A 246 15.84 -30.33 20.56
CA LYS A 246 15.63 -31.76 20.76
C LYS A 246 15.47 -32.05 22.25
N GLY A 247 14.43 -32.79 22.60
CA GLY A 247 14.06 -33.15 23.96
C GLY A 247 13.01 -32.27 24.61
N ASP A 248 12.72 -31.08 24.04
CA ASP A 248 11.69 -30.18 24.57
C ASP A 248 10.28 -30.77 24.38
N PHE A 249 9.40 -30.48 25.34
CA PHE A 249 7.99 -30.79 25.23
C PHE A 249 7.25 -29.60 24.62
N VAL A 250 6.42 -29.85 23.61
CA VAL A 250 5.62 -28.85 22.95
C VAL A 250 4.12 -29.18 23.05
N LYS A 251 3.30 -28.15 23.13
CA LYS A 251 1.83 -28.25 23.06
C LYS A 251 1.39 -28.03 21.61
N VAL A 252 0.17 -28.47 21.27
CA VAL A 252 -0.45 -28.10 20.00
C VAL A 252 -0.45 -26.60 19.86
N ASP A 253 -0.17 -26.08 18.65
CA ASP A 253 -0.04 -24.66 18.29
C ASP A 253 1.07 -23.87 19.02
N GLN A 254 1.88 -24.51 19.84
CA GLN A 254 3.04 -23.84 20.43
C GLN A 254 4.04 -23.46 19.35
N ALA A 255 4.44 -22.18 19.31
CA ALA A 255 5.37 -21.66 18.32
C ALA A 255 6.73 -22.39 18.35
N LEU A 256 7.15 -22.91 17.20
CA LEU A 256 8.43 -23.61 17.00
C LEU A 256 9.55 -22.65 16.60
N ASN A 257 9.22 -21.45 16.14
CA ASN A 257 10.16 -20.42 15.72
C ASN A 257 9.71 -19.03 16.21
N ILE A 258 10.65 -18.10 16.27
CA ILE A 258 10.36 -16.67 16.50
C ILE A 258 9.55 -16.14 15.30
N ASP A 259 8.53 -15.32 15.56
CA ASP A 259 7.80 -14.64 14.47
C ASP A 259 8.75 -13.73 13.70
N PRO A 260 9.01 -14.01 12.40
CA PRO A 260 9.92 -13.23 11.58
C PRO A 260 9.30 -11.96 11.04
N ASN A 261 8.02 -11.72 11.29
CA ASN A 261 7.27 -10.61 10.69
C ASN A 261 7.70 -9.27 11.29
N VAL A 262 8.46 -8.50 10.51
CA VAL A 262 8.87 -7.13 10.82
C VAL A 262 8.06 -6.08 10.06
N GLY A 263 7.26 -6.52 9.10
CA GLY A 263 6.44 -5.69 8.23
C GLY A 263 5.00 -5.53 8.72
N GLY A 264 4.12 -5.21 7.78
CA GLY A 264 2.69 -5.12 8.00
C GLY A 264 1.99 -4.16 7.05
N PHE A 265 0.68 -4.04 7.23
CA PHE A 265 -0.21 -3.21 6.44
C PHE A 265 -0.96 -2.22 7.32
N GLY A 266 -1.14 -1.01 6.82
CA GLY A 266 -2.00 0.00 7.41
C GLY A 266 -2.97 0.55 6.40
N GLN A 267 -4.09 1.05 6.87
CA GLN A 267 -5.05 1.82 6.08
C GLN A 267 -5.53 3.02 6.87
N GLU A 268 -5.78 4.11 6.15
CA GLU A 268 -6.18 5.41 6.67
C GLU A 268 -7.18 6.04 5.71
N GLU A 269 -7.95 7.02 6.17
CA GLU A 269 -8.88 7.78 5.33
C GLU A 269 -8.76 9.27 5.59
N THR A 270 -9.05 10.06 4.55
CA THR A 270 -9.14 11.51 4.60
C THR A 270 -10.24 11.99 3.66
N GLU A 271 -10.45 13.31 3.62
CA GLU A 271 -11.47 13.92 2.77
C GLU A 271 -10.87 15.02 1.91
N ILE A 272 -11.39 15.17 0.70
CA ILE A 272 -11.03 16.26 -0.24
C ILE A 272 -12.30 16.98 -0.67
N VAL A 273 -12.31 18.30 -0.56
CA VAL A 273 -13.40 19.14 -1.05
C VAL A 273 -13.13 19.54 -2.52
N LEU A 274 -14.01 19.17 -3.43
CA LEU A 274 -14.00 19.72 -4.79
C LEU A 274 -14.70 21.08 -4.76
N GLN A 275 -13.92 22.15 -4.83
CA GLN A 275 -14.39 23.52 -4.68
C GLN A 275 -15.03 24.07 -5.94
N ASN A 276 -16.15 24.78 -5.76
CA ASN A 276 -16.76 25.56 -6.83
C ASN A 276 -16.09 26.95 -6.93
N PRO A 277 -15.42 27.31 -8.04
CA PRO A 277 -14.76 28.60 -8.20
C PRO A 277 -15.73 29.80 -8.03
N LEU A 278 -16.95 29.68 -8.53
CA LEU A 278 -17.94 30.75 -8.39
C LEU A 278 -18.37 30.97 -6.94
N ARG A 279 -18.43 29.89 -6.15
CA ARG A 279 -18.73 29.99 -4.72
C ARG A 279 -17.61 30.74 -3.99
N ILE A 280 -16.35 30.50 -4.34
CA ILE A 280 -15.19 31.21 -3.76
C ILE A 280 -15.26 32.71 -4.09
N VAL A 281 -15.47 33.03 -5.38
CA VAL A 281 -15.62 34.44 -5.83
C VAL A 281 -16.81 35.13 -5.13
N GLY A 282 -17.97 34.46 -5.05
CA GLY A 282 -19.13 34.96 -4.34
C GLY A 282 -18.88 35.24 -2.86
N TYR A 283 -18.14 34.35 -2.18
CA TYR A 283 -17.75 34.53 -0.79
C TYR A 283 -16.80 35.73 -0.60
N LEU A 284 -15.81 35.88 -1.48
CA LEU A 284 -14.90 37.04 -1.45
C LEU A 284 -15.63 38.34 -1.69
N ALA A 285 -16.57 38.37 -2.65
CA ALA A 285 -17.42 39.55 -2.92
C ALA A 285 -18.29 39.90 -1.69
N PHE A 286 -18.85 38.91 -1.04
CA PHE A 286 -19.63 39.12 0.20
C PHE A 286 -18.74 39.71 1.32
N CYS A 287 -17.56 39.17 1.55
CA CYS A 287 -16.61 39.69 2.54
C CYS A 287 -16.23 41.15 2.21
N LEU A 288 -15.99 41.47 0.95
CA LEU A 288 -15.71 42.83 0.53
C LEU A 288 -16.89 43.77 0.80
N CYS A 289 -18.11 43.36 0.49
CA CYS A 289 -19.31 44.17 0.80
C CYS A 289 -19.46 44.43 2.30
N VAL A 290 -19.25 43.42 3.12
CA VAL A 290 -19.27 43.57 4.59
C VAL A 290 -18.23 44.57 5.05
N LEU A 291 -16.99 44.45 4.56
CA LEU A 291 -15.87 45.37 4.88
C LEU A 291 -16.22 46.82 4.51
N LEU A 292 -16.70 47.03 3.29
CA LEU A 292 -17.10 48.36 2.81
C LEU A 292 -18.22 48.94 3.67
N THR A 293 -19.21 48.14 4.01
CA THR A 293 -20.32 48.56 4.91
C THR A 293 -19.81 48.98 6.27
N GLN A 294 -18.88 48.24 6.85
CA GLN A 294 -18.25 48.57 8.14
C GLN A 294 -17.50 49.91 8.06
N ILE A 295 -16.73 50.14 7.01
CA ILE A 295 -16.02 51.41 6.77
C ILE A 295 -17.01 52.58 6.68
N LEU A 296 -18.09 52.41 5.87
CA LEU A 296 -19.09 53.44 5.72
C LEU A 296 -19.80 53.77 7.04
N LEU A 297 -20.13 52.77 7.84
CA LEU A 297 -20.73 52.97 9.18
C LEU A 297 -19.81 53.75 10.12
N ILE A 298 -18.51 53.43 10.12
CA ILE A 298 -17.51 54.16 10.91
C ILE A 298 -17.40 55.63 10.44
N LEU A 299 -17.33 55.85 9.14
CA LEU A 299 -17.26 57.19 8.56
C LEU A 299 -18.52 58.01 8.89
N LYS A 300 -19.71 57.41 8.80
CA LYS A 300 -20.98 58.03 9.16
C LYS A 300 -21.02 58.36 10.66
N LYS A 301 -20.56 57.46 11.55
CA LYS A 301 -20.48 57.70 12.98
C LYS A 301 -19.56 58.89 13.26
N LYS A 302 -18.36 58.94 12.64
CA LYS A 302 -17.39 60.08 12.82
C LYS A 302 -17.98 61.39 12.28
N GLN A 303 -18.74 61.38 11.18
CA GLN A 303 -19.41 62.55 10.65
C GLN A 303 -20.48 63.04 11.64
N PHE A 304 -21.29 62.15 12.16
CA PHE A 304 -22.33 62.48 13.18
C PHE A 304 -21.73 63.07 14.46
N GLU A 305 -20.64 62.48 14.99
CA GLU A 305 -19.89 63.02 16.14
C GLU A 305 -19.35 64.41 15.88
N LYS A 306 -18.86 64.72 14.69
CA LYS A 306 -18.40 66.09 14.31
C LYS A 306 -19.53 67.11 14.25
N VAL A 307 -20.71 66.68 13.74
CA VAL A 307 -21.92 67.56 13.70
C VAL A 307 -22.36 67.88 15.14
N GLN A 308 -22.49 66.86 15.99
CA GLN A 308 -22.88 67.05 17.38
C GLN A 308 -21.90 67.99 18.12
N ALA A 309 -20.58 67.80 17.91
CA ALA A 309 -19.57 68.67 18.54
C ALA A 309 -19.67 70.12 18.05
N ALA A 310 -20.06 70.35 16.80
CA ALA A 310 -20.29 71.68 16.25
C ALA A 310 -21.54 72.31 16.85
N GLU A 311 -22.62 71.55 17.04
CA GLU A 311 -23.89 72.03 17.62
C GLU A 311 -23.75 72.37 19.13
N LEU A 312 -22.85 71.67 19.87
CA LEU A 312 -22.60 71.95 21.29
C LEU A 312 -21.71 73.17 21.53
N ASN A 313 -21.07 73.72 20.48
CA ASN A 313 -20.20 74.89 20.54
C ASN A 313 -20.88 76.20 20.11
N PHE A 314 -22.20 76.20 19.93
CA PHE A 314 -23.01 77.38 19.68
C PHE A 314 -23.79 77.81 20.90
#